data_fc5e235afbb7709d702b72ba9307d8af
#
_entry.id   fc5e235afbb7709d702b72ba9307d8af
#
_cell.length_a   1.000
_cell.length_b   1.000
_cell.length_c   1.000
_cell.angle_alpha   90.00
_cell.angle_beta   90.00
_cell.angle_gamma   90.00
#
_symmetry.space_group_name_H-M   'P 1'
#
loop_
_entity.id
_entity.type
_entity.pdbx_description
1 polymer ?
#
loop_
_entity_poly.entity_id
_entity_poly.type
_entity_poly.pdbx_seq_one_letter_code
_entity_poly.pdbx_strand_id
1 'polypeptide(L)'
;MDGRGVPLSLVVTGANRHDVTQLELVLVEIIIDRPEDIEQHLCADKAYDGNAAKQIIVSHEYIPHVKARGEEIQEKSNNPAWKARRWVVEVCHSWFNRFRKILVRYEKRADTYTALLHMAAAIIAFRKVGIIYG
;
A
#
# COMPACT_ATOMS: atom_id res chain seq x y z
N MET A 1 1.64 1.79 -1.73
CA MET A 1 2.91 2.39 -1.28
C MET A 1 4.09 1.60 -1.81
N ASP A 2 5.23 2.26 -1.98
CA ASP A 2 6.48 1.60 -2.37
C ASP A 2 7.17 0.90 -1.18
N GLY A 3 8.33 0.24 -1.43
CA GLY A 3 9.11 -0.46 -0.40
C GLY A 3 9.74 0.44 0.67
N ARG A 4 9.60 1.75 0.56
CA ARG A 4 10.06 2.76 1.53
C ARG A 4 8.92 3.45 2.27
N GLY A 5 7.67 3.06 1.97
CA GLY A 5 6.46 3.56 2.59
C GLY A 5 5.89 4.83 1.93
N VAL A 6 6.41 5.25 0.78
CA VAL A 6 5.84 6.38 0.05
C VAL A 6 4.51 5.95 -0.58
N PRO A 7 3.39 6.66 -0.32
CA PRO A 7 2.11 6.33 -0.91
C PRO A 7 2.15 6.52 -2.43
N LEU A 8 1.69 5.50 -3.18
CA LEU A 8 1.63 5.52 -4.65
C LEU A 8 0.22 5.78 -5.15
N SER A 9 -0.75 5.22 -4.47
CA SER A 9 -2.18 5.40 -4.74
C SER A 9 -2.97 5.23 -3.46
N LEU A 10 -4.18 5.72 -3.42
CA LEU A 10 -5.11 5.51 -2.33
C LEU A 10 -6.56 5.57 -2.82
N VAL A 11 -7.38 4.72 -2.26
CA VAL A 11 -8.82 4.65 -2.54
C VAL A 11 -9.57 4.76 -1.21
N VAL A 12 -10.63 5.56 -1.20
CA VAL A 12 -11.49 5.72 -0.03
C VAL A 12 -12.84 5.10 -0.31
N THR A 13 -13.23 4.14 0.50
CA THR A 13 -14.52 3.45 0.40
C THR A 13 -15.26 3.45 1.73
N GLY A 14 -16.53 3.08 1.70
CA GLY A 14 -17.30 2.89 2.93
C GLY A 14 -16.74 1.70 3.75
N ALA A 15 -16.82 1.82 5.07
CA ALA A 15 -16.32 0.79 6.00
C ALA A 15 -17.00 -0.60 5.85
N ASN A 16 -18.08 -0.68 5.11
CA ASN A 16 -18.79 -1.92 4.81
C ASN A 16 -18.27 -2.66 3.58
N ARG A 17 -17.25 -2.12 2.88
CA ARG A 17 -16.65 -2.78 1.73
C ARG A 17 -15.38 -3.52 2.14
N HIS A 18 -15.23 -4.73 1.64
CA HIS A 18 -14.00 -5.50 1.83
C HIS A 18 -12.86 -4.93 0.99
N ASP A 19 -11.70 -4.73 1.59
CA ASP A 19 -10.52 -4.14 0.94
C ASP A 19 -10.10 -4.91 -0.32
N VAL A 20 -10.26 -6.23 -0.33
CA VAL A 20 -9.95 -7.09 -1.49
C VAL A 20 -10.71 -6.66 -2.74
N THR A 21 -11.96 -6.18 -2.61
CA THR A 21 -12.77 -5.73 -3.74
C THR A 21 -12.27 -4.42 -4.37
N GLN A 22 -11.36 -3.71 -3.70
CA GLN A 22 -10.79 -2.45 -4.15
C GLN A 22 -9.36 -2.61 -4.70
N LEU A 23 -8.82 -3.83 -4.68
CA LEU A 23 -7.44 -4.11 -5.10
C LEU A 23 -7.16 -3.61 -6.52
N GLU A 24 -8.01 -3.95 -7.46
CA GLU A 24 -7.85 -3.55 -8.87
C GLU A 24 -7.86 -2.03 -9.02
N LEU A 25 -8.80 -1.34 -8.36
CA LEU A 25 -8.88 0.12 -8.39
C LEU A 25 -7.62 0.76 -7.83
N VAL A 26 -7.09 0.24 -6.70
CA VAL A 26 -5.85 0.74 -6.11
C VAL A 26 -4.67 0.58 -7.08
N LEU A 27 -4.61 -0.51 -7.84
CA LEU A 27 -3.53 -0.74 -8.81
C LEU A 27 -3.65 0.16 -10.04
N VAL A 28 -4.86 0.37 -10.54
CA VAL A 28 -5.14 1.27 -11.68
C VAL A 28 -4.82 2.74 -11.35
N GLU A 29 -5.05 3.16 -10.11
CA GLU A 29 -4.78 4.53 -9.65
C GLU A 29 -3.28 4.83 -9.44
N ILE A 30 -2.38 3.87 -9.66
CA ILE A 30 -0.93 4.11 -9.64
C ILE A 30 -0.53 4.77 -10.96
N ILE A 31 -0.23 6.07 -10.90
CA ILE A 31 0.10 6.90 -12.06
C ILE A 31 1.60 6.95 -12.41
N ILE A 32 2.44 6.34 -11.60
CA ILE A 32 3.89 6.32 -11.80
C ILE A 32 4.24 5.19 -12.76
N ASP A 33 4.99 5.52 -13.82
CA ASP A 33 5.51 4.55 -14.77
C ASP A 33 6.44 3.55 -14.06
N ARG A 34 6.36 2.31 -14.49
CA ARG A 34 7.22 1.26 -13.96
C ARG A 34 8.57 1.29 -14.67
N PRO A 35 9.67 0.98 -13.96
CA PRO A 35 10.93 0.66 -14.62
C PRO A 35 10.76 -0.55 -15.54
N GLU A 36 11.17 -0.44 -16.80
CA GLU A 36 10.95 -1.48 -17.81
C GLU A 36 11.71 -2.78 -17.53
N ASP A 37 12.88 -2.71 -16.89
CA ASP A 37 13.80 -3.84 -16.71
C ASP A 37 13.81 -4.42 -15.28
N ILE A 38 12.85 -4.07 -14.43
CA ILE A 38 12.83 -4.50 -13.02
C ILE A 38 11.50 -5.16 -12.69
N GLU A 39 11.56 -6.43 -12.27
CA GLU A 39 10.40 -7.14 -11.75
C GLU A 39 9.81 -6.40 -10.55
N GLN A 40 8.50 -6.18 -10.60
CA GLN A 40 7.77 -5.48 -9.55
C GLN A 40 7.07 -6.49 -8.64
N HIS A 41 7.37 -6.44 -7.36
CA HIS A 41 6.81 -7.31 -6.35
C HIS A 41 5.72 -6.59 -5.56
N LEU A 42 4.55 -7.22 -5.43
CA LEU A 42 3.43 -6.72 -4.64
C LEU A 42 3.25 -7.57 -3.38
N CYS A 43 3.49 -6.95 -2.22
CA CYS A 43 3.28 -7.57 -0.92
C CYS A 43 1.90 -7.16 -0.39
N ALA A 44 1.06 -8.13 -0.10
CA ALA A 44 -0.25 -7.93 0.51
C ALA A 44 -0.43 -8.85 1.72
N ASP A 45 -1.38 -8.52 2.59
CA ASP A 45 -1.68 -9.36 3.72
C ASP A 45 -2.46 -10.62 3.30
N LYS A 46 -2.67 -11.53 4.23
CA LYS A 46 -3.38 -12.79 3.98
C LYS A 46 -4.83 -12.64 3.56
N ALA A 47 -5.46 -11.49 3.78
CA ALA A 47 -6.81 -11.24 3.29
C ALA A 47 -6.90 -11.30 1.76
N TYR A 48 -5.77 -11.08 1.09
CA TYR A 48 -5.61 -11.15 -0.37
C TYR A 48 -5.14 -12.53 -0.87
N ASP A 49 -5.14 -13.57 -0.04
CA ASP A 49 -4.68 -14.93 -0.42
C ASP A 49 -5.69 -15.72 -1.31
N GLY A 50 -6.75 -15.08 -1.80
CA GLY A 50 -7.68 -15.65 -2.75
C GLY A 50 -7.13 -15.70 -4.18
N ASN A 51 -7.51 -16.75 -4.95
CA ASN A 51 -7.11 -16.89 -6.36
C ASN A 51 -7.48 -15.66 -7.19
N ALA A 52 -8.64 -15.07 -6.97
CA ALA A 52 -9.09 -13.88 -7.67
C ALA A 52 -8.15 -12.68 -7.44
N ALA A 53 -7.74 -12.43 -6.19
CA ALA A 53 -6.81 -11.37 -5.86
C ALA A 53 -5.43 -11.60 -6.50
N LYS A 54 -4.92 -12.84 -6.47
CA LYS A 54 -3.65 -13.20 -7.12
C LYS A 54 -3.70 -13.00 -8.63
N GLN A 55 -4.83 -13.35 -9.27
CA GLN A 55 -5.02 -13.12 -10.71
C GLN A 55 -5.01 -11.63 -11.06
N ILE A 56 -5.68 -10.78 -10.27
CA ILE A 56 -5.65 -9.33 -10.44
C ILE A 56 -4.20 -8.80 -10.33
N ILE A 57 -3.45 -9.24 -9.32
CA ILE A 57 -2.05 -8.82 -9.14
C ILE A 57 -1.20 -9.20 -10.35
N VAL A 58 -1.33 -10.43 -10.85
CA VAL A 58 -0.58 -10.92 -12.00
C VAL A 58 -1.01 -10.22 -13.30
N SER A 59 -2.31 -9.94 -13.49
CA SER A 59 -2.80 -9.22 -14.68
C SER A 59 -2.27 -7.78 -14.75
N HIS A 60 -1.90 -7.21 -13.61
CA HIS A 60 -1.22 -5.93 -13.52
C HIS A 60 0.32 -6.07 -13.51
N GLU A 61 0.86 -7.20 -13.96
CA GLU A 61 2.30 -7.47 -14.12
C GLU A 61 3.11 -7.36 -12.82
N TYR A 62 2.48 -7.65 -11.67
CA TYR A 62 3.18 -7.77 -10.39
C TYR A 62 3.38 -9.23 -10.01
N ILE A 63 4.48 -9.52 -9.33
CA ILE A 63 4.71 -10.81 -8.68
C ILE A 63 4.04 -10.77 -7.29
N PRO A 64 3.00 -11.59 -7.03
CA PRO A 64 2.29 -11.55 -5.76
C PRO A 64 3.09 -12.19 -4.62
N HIS A 65 3.24 -11.47 -3.52
CA HIS A 65 3.74 -11.97 -2.25
C HIS A 65 2.65 -11.88 -1.18
N VAL A 66 1.71 -12.82 -1.26
CA VAL A 66 0.64 -12.98 -0.28
C VAL A 66 0.90 -14.26 0.51
N LYS A 67 1.23 -14.12 1.78
CA LYS A 67 1.64 -15.26 2.62
C LYS A 67 0.51 -15.73 3.53
N ALA A 68 0.25 -17.03 3.52
CA ALA A 68 -0.60 -17.67 4.49
C ALA A 68 0.03 -17.65 5.90
N ARG A 69 -0.81 -17.77 6.93
CA ARG A 69 -0.41 -17.60 8.34
C ARG A 69 0.71 -18.53 8.84
N GLY A 70 0.92 -19.69 8.19
CA GLY A 70 1.97 -20.66 8.53
C GLY A 70 3.29 -20.45 7.79
N GLU A 71 3.26 -19.87 6.59
CA GLU A 71 4.42 -19.71 5.73
C GLU A 71 5.43 -18.70 6.27
N GLU A 72 4.96 -17.63 6.92
CA GLU A 72 5.83 -16.63 7.56
C GLU A 72 6.67 -17.24 8.70
N ILE A 73 6.09 -18.19 9.45
CA ILE A 73 6.77 -18.88 10.57
C ILE A 73 7.85 -19.79 10.02
N GLN A 74 7.55 -20.53 8.94
CA GLN A 74 8.52 -21.42 8.29
C GLN A 74 9.68 -20.65 7.64
N GLU A 75 9.41 -19.54 6.96
CA GLU A 75 10.47 -18.73 6.38
C GLU A 75 11.37 -18.07 7.43
N LYS A 76 10.79 -17.59 8.52
CA LYS A 76 11.57 -17.05 9.64
C LYS A 76 12.46 -18.13 10.29
N SER A 77 12.01 -19.38 10.31
CA SER A 77 12.80 -20.52 10.77
C SER A 77 13.92 -20.87 9.80
N ASN A 78 13.65 -20.81 8.49
CA ASN A 78 14.60 -21.17 7.44
C ASN A 78 15.60 -20.04 7.12
N ASN A 79 15.20 -18.79 7.34
CA ASN A 79 16.05 -17.62 7.12
C ASN A 79 15.90 -16.61 8.26
N PRO A 80 16.74 -16.68 9.29
CA PRO A 80 16.70 -15.76 10.44
C PRO A 80 16.89 -14.28 10.07
N ALA A 81 17.49 -13.97 8.93
CA ALA A 81 17.66 -12.61 8.41
C ALA A 81 16.40 -12.07 7.73
N TRP A 82 15.42 -12.95 7.46
CA TRP A 82 14.16 -12.54 6.84
C TRP A 82 13.33 -11.70 7.82
N LYS A 83 12.96 -10.49 7.38
CA LYS A 83 12.07 -9.59 8.11
C LYS A 83 10.83 -9.32 7.29
N ALA A 84 9.66 -9.61 7.85
CA ALA A 84 8.40 -9.16 7.26
C ALA A 84 8.40 -7.63 7.14
N ARG A 85 8.15 -7.09 5.93
CA ARG A 85 8.16 -5.63 5.69
C ARG A 85 6.87 -4.95 6.16
N ARG A 86 6.19 -5.48 7.16
CA ARG A 86 4.96 -4.88 7.74
C ARG A 86 5.19 -3.47 8.28
N TRP A 87 6.38 -3.21 8.79
CA TRP A 87 6.76 -1.90 9.29
C TRP A 87 6.58 -0.78 8.25
N VAL A 88 6.67 -1.10 6.95
CA VAL A 88 6.47 -0.13 5.86
C VAL A 88 5.05 0.42 5.87
N VAL A 89 4.05 -0.44 6.08
CA VAL A 89 2.64 -0.05 6.19
C VAL A 89 2.40 0.81 7.42
N GLU A 90 2.94 0.39 8.56
CA GLU A 90 2.84 1.13 9.83
C GLU A 90 3.48 2.52 9.73
N VAL A 91 4.64 2.62 9.09
CA VAL A 91 5.32 3.89 8.84
C VAL A 91 4.48 4.81 7.96
N CYS A 92 3.94 4.31 6.85
CA CYS A 92 3.09 5.10 5.96
C CYS A 92 1.85 5.63 6.72
N HIS A 93 1.17 4.78 7.46
CA HIS A 93 0.02 5.18 8.29
C HIS A 93 0.42 6.22 9.35
N SER A 94 1.58 6.07 9.98
CA SER A 94 2.07 7.03 10.98
C SER A 94 2.29 8.42 10.38
N TRP A 95 2.71 8.50 9.11
CA TRP A 95 2.87 9.77 8.42
C TRP A 95 1.53 10.44 8.13
N PHE A 96 0.51 9.69 7.69
CA PHE A 96 -0.84 10.21 7.53
C PHE A 96 -1.43 10.71 8.84
N ASN A 97 -1.20 10.00 9.95
CA ASN A 97 -1.68 10.36 11.28
C ASN A 97 -1.09 11.68 11.83
N ARG A 98 -0.01 12.19 11.24
CA ARG A 98 0.51 13.52 11.58
C ARG A 98 -0.35 14.66 11.07
N PHE A 99 -1.25 14.40 10.13
CA PHE A 99 -2.21 15.38 9.64
C PHE A 99 -3.48 15.31 10.49
N ARG A 100 -3.67 16.29 11.39
CA ARG A 100 -4.78 16.30 12.35
C ARG A 100 -6.17 16.12 11.71
N LYS A 101 -6.39 16.73 10.53
CA LYS A 101 -7.66 16.62 9.80
C LYS A 101 -7.91 15.23 9.21
N ILE A 102 -6.87 14.42 9.06
CA ILE A 102 -6.96 13.04 8.60
C ILE A 102 -7.14 12.10 9.79
N LEU A 103 -6.35 12.31 10.84
CA LEU A 103 -6.42 11.51 12.07
C LEU A 103 -7.81 11.55 12.70
N VAL A 104 -8.41 12.74 12.75
CA VAL A 104 -9.80 12.95 13.16
C VAL A 104 -10.58 13.45 11.94
N ARG A 105 -11.46 12.60 11.43
CA ARG A 105 -12.26 12.94 10.25
C ARG A 105 -13.31 14.01 10.60
N TYR A 106 -13.00 15.26 10.33
CA TYR A 106 -13.94 16.37 10.43
C TYR A 106 -14.81 16.55 9.17
N GLU A 107 -14.30 16.07 8.03
CA GLU A 107 -14.97 16.23 6.75
C GLU A 107 -16.18 15.28 6.63
N LYS A 108 -17.36 15.86 6.46
CA LYS A 108 -18.62 15.11 6.27
C LYS A 108 -18.69 14.48 4.87
N ARG A 109 -18.18 15.17 3.87
CA ARG A 109 -18.19 14.72 2.47
C ARG A 109 -17.00 13.80 2.20
N ALA A 110 -17.26 12.71 1.48
CA ALA A 110 -16.24 11.75 1.13
C ALA A 110 -15.22 12.31 0.13
N ASP A 111 -15.67 13.10 -0.83
CA ASP A 111 -14.81 13.75 -1.83
C ASP A 111 -13.82 14.74 -1.21
N THR A 112 -14.26 15.58 -0.29
CA THR A 112 -13.37 16.50 0.43
C THR A 112 -12.35 15.75 1.29
N TYR A 113 -12.78 14.68 1.97
CA TYR A 113 -11.87 13.85 2.74
C TYR A 113 -10.84 13.16 1.85
N THR A 114 -11.25 12.62 0.70
CA THR A 114 -10.36 12.02 -0.29
C THR A 114 -9.34 13.03 -0.82
N ALA A 115 -9.78 14.27 -1.13
CA ALA A 115 -8.88 15.34 -1.56
C ALA A 115 -7.81 15.67 -0.50
N LEU A 116 -8.18 15.70 0.80
CA LEU A 116 -7.23 15.90 1.89
C LEU A 116 -6.22 14.75 1.99
N LEU A 117 -6.65 13.51 1.79
CA LEU A 117 -5.75 12.34 1.77
C LEU A 117 -4.75 12.40 0.61
N HIS A 118 -5.20 12.75 -0.60
CA HIS A 118 -4.32 12.93 -1.74
C HIS A 118 -3.30 14.06 -1.52
N MET A 119 -3.74 15.19 -0.95
CA MET A 119 -2.85 16.29 -0.59
C MET A 119 -1.80 15.86 0.45
N ALA A 120 -2.21 15.12 1.47
CA ALA A 120 -1.27 14.58 2.46
C ALA A 120 -0.28 13.59 1.83
N ALA A 121 -0.76 12.70 0.95
CA ALA A 121 0.10 11.78 0.21
C ALA A 121 1.13 12.52 -0.64
N ALA A 122 0.72 13.57 -1.35
CA ALA A 122 1.62 14.41 -2.14
C ALA A 122 2.70 15.09 -1.27
N ILE A 123 2.33 15.63 -0.10
CA ILE A 123 3.28 16.23 0.85
C ILE A 123 4.26 15.19 1.39
N ILE A 124 3.77 13.98 1.72
CA ILE A 124 4.61 12.88 2.18
C ILE A 124 5.61 12.50 1.08
N ALA A 125 5.13 12.27 -0.15
CA ALA A 125 5.95 11.93 -1.28
C ALA A 125 7.02 13.00 -1.56
N PHE A 126 6.63 14.27 -1.64
CA PHE A 126 7.55 15.39 -1.85
C PHE A 126 8.67 15.45 -0.81
N ARG A 127 8.34 15.31 0.48
CA ARG A 127 9.32 15.29 1.56
C ARG A 127 10.28 14.10 1.47
N LYS A 128 9.77 12.95 0.99
CA LYS A 128 10.58 11.73 0.88
C LYS A 128 11.49 11.74 -0.33
N VAL A 129 11.09 12.33 -1.44
CA VAL A 129 11.96 12.53 -2.61
C VAL A 129 13.20 13.33 -2.21
N GLY A 130 13.06 14.42 -1.47
CA GLY A 130 14.20 15.22 -1.01
C GLY A 130 15.17 14.44 -0.10
N ILE A 131 14.68 13.50 0.71
CA ILE A 131 15.52 12.67 1.60
C ILE A 131 16.18 11.50 0.84
N ILE A 132 15.48 10.94 -0.16
CA ILE A 132 15.89 9.71 -0.83
C ILE A 132 16.77 10.01 -2.05
N TYR A 133 16.49 11.09 -2.77
CA TYR A 133 17.12 11.45 -4.05
C TYR A 133 17.89 12.78 -4.00
N GLY A 134 17.78 13.47 -2.90
CA GLY A 134 18.56 14.71 -2.65
C GLY A 134 19.86 14.45 -1.97
#